data_1cebcea1d772808c57b614e841e350b1
#
_entry.id   1cebcea1d772808c57b614e841e350b1
#
_cell.length_a   1.000
_cell.length_b   1.000
_cell.length_c   1.000
_cell.angle_alpha   90.00
_cell.angle_beta   90.00
_cell.angle_gamma   90.00
#
_symmetry.space_group_name_H-M   'P 1'
#
loop_
_entity.id
_entity.type
_entity.pdbx_description
1 polymer ?
#
loop_
_entity_poly.entity_id
_entity_poly.type
_entity_poly.pdbx_seq_one_letter_code
_entity_poly.pdbx_strand_id
1 'polypeptide(L)'
;MGIGILAGVTLCGPAAQAATEAITATLSNQPIYVNGQKVEFEAYMIHGNNFVKLRDIAEAVDFGATYDAATNSVHIDTNAHYQEEVKQTEPTKTSPSVLTEESVQATIRALRDIYPTNSCYGDFYRSYSNGPYGMAPTHCAGWATLCSDAAFGGLPWRRVNNPSWEDIRPGDLIRYDNASGGHVVVVLEKTDEYVKVTESGTNNKARWGGKYFRWWLEEQP
;
A
#
# COMPACT_ATOMS: atom_id res chain seq x y z
N MET A 1 24.62 38.82 36.29
CA MET A 1 24.07 37.47 36.29
C MET A 1 23.46 37.22 34.90
N GLY A 2 24.18 36.52 34.05
CA GLY A 2 23.71 36.16 32.70
C GLY A 2 23.15 34.75 32.71
N ILE A 3 21.92 34.60 32.26
CA ILE A 3 21.27 33.30 32.07
C ILE A 3 21.55 32.86 30.64
N GLY A 4 22.40 31.87 30.49
CA GLY A 4 22.68 31.23 29.19
C GLY A 4 21.59 30.22 28.86
N ILE A 5 20.90 30.43 27.73
CA ILE A 5 19.99 29.45 27.14
C ILE A 5 20.82 28.53 26.23
N LEU A 6 20.99 27.28 26.63
CA LEU A 6 21.54 26.23 25.80
C LEU A 6 20.44 25.75 24.83
N ALA A 7 20.49 26.23 23.58
CA ALA A 7 19.70 25.65 22.49
C ALA A 7 20.40 24.35 22.05
N GLY A 8 19.79 23.22 22.40
CA GLY A 8 20.21 21.93 21.89
C GLY A 8 19.87 21.81 20.41
N VAL A 9 20.87 21.97 19.55
CA VAL A 9 20.77 21.62 18.13
C VAL A 9 20.92 20.11 18.02
N THR A 10 19.80 19.42 17.83
CA THR A 10 19.81 18.03 17.41
C THR A 10 20.26 18.02 15.95
N LEU A 11 21.53 17.73 15.71
CA LEU A 11 22.06 17.42 14.39
C LEU A 11 21.43 16.10 13.94
N CYS A 12 20.40 16.19 13.11
CA CYS A 12 20.07 15.07 12.23
C CYS A 12 21.26 14.89 11.28
N GLY A 13 22.07 13.87 11.52
CA GLY A 13 23.13 13.47 10.59
C GLY A 13 22.53 13.20 9.22
N PRO A 14 23.30 13.34 8.13
CA PRO A 14 22.82 13.01 6.82
C PRO A 14 22.37 11.54 6.83
N ALA A 15 21.07 11.31 6.59
CA ALA A 15 20.58 9.98 6.31
C ALA A 15 21.40 9.45 5.13
N ALA A 16 22.13 8.36 5.36
CA ALA A 16 22.81 7.67 4.30
C ALA A 16 21.71 7.33 3.26
N GLN A 17 21.75 8.02 2.13
CA GLN A 17 20.96 7.64 0.97
C GLN A 17 21.50 6.28 0.53
N ALA A 18 20.82 5.21 0.96
CA ALA A 18 20.99 3.93 0.32
C ALA A 18 20.63 4.16 -1.15
N ALA A 19 21.62 4.11 -2.02
CA ALA A 19 21.40 4.11 -3.45
C ALA A 19 20.47 2.92 -3.74
N THR A 20 19.23 3.22 -4.07
CA THR A 20 18.28 2.20 -4.51
C THR A 20 18.72 1.83 -5.90
N GLU A 21 19.56 0.81 -6.04
CA GLU A 21 19.81 0.21 -7.33
C GLU A 21 18.49 -0.31 -7.87
N ALA A 22 18.04 0.23 -8.98
CA ALA A 22 16.86 -0.27 -9.65
C ALA A 22 17.17 -1.67 -10.21
N ILE A 23 16.61 -2.70 -9.58
CA ILE A 23 16.72 -4.07 -10.09
C ILE A 23 15.70 -4.22 -11.23
N THR A 24 16.20 -4.46 -12.44
CA THR A 24 15.36 -4.77 -13.59
C THR A 24 15.00 -6.25 -13.56
N ALA A 25 13.74 -6.56 -13.42
CA ALA A 25 13.19 -7.91 -13.53
C ALA A 25 12.40 -8.04 -14.84
N THR A 26 12.63 -9.09 -15.61
CA THR A 26 11.87 -9.44 -16.81
C THR A 26 11.25 -10.80 -16.64
N LEU A 27 10.06 -11.04 -17.21
CA LEU A 27 9.46 -12.38 -17.20
C LEU A 27 10.41 -13.38 -17.86
N SER A 28 10.66 -14.50 -17.17
CA SER A 28 11.44 -15.61 -17.70
C SER A 28 10.53 -16.52 -18.53
N ASN A 29 10.96 -16.87 -19.71
CA ASN A 29 10.31 -17.87 -20.56
C ASN A 29 11.05 -19.21 -20.57
N GLN A 30 12.00 -19.39 -19.65
CA GLN A 30 12.76 -20.64 -19.55
C GLN A 30 11.89 -21.73 -18.92
N PRO A 31 11.81 -22.93 -19.52
CA PRO A 31 11.09 -24.03 -18.92
C PRO A 31 11.80 -24.51 -17.65
N ILE A 32 11.04 -24.69 -16.57
CA ILE A 32 11.55 -25.19 -15.30
C ILE A 32 11.03 -26.61 -15.10
N TYR A 33 11.94 -27.50 -14.65
CA TYR A 33 11.63 -28.91 -14.42
C TYR A 33 11.90 -29.24 -12.94
N VAL A 34 10.93 -29.90 -12.30
CA VAL A 34 11.05 -30.47 -10.96
C VAL A 34 11.00 -31.99 -11.12
N ASN A 35 12.04 -32.69 -10.68
CA ASN A 35 12.15 -34.16 -10.80
C ASN A 35 11.90 -34.68 -12.24
N GLY A 36 12.32 -33.90 -13.25
CA GLY A 36 12.16 -34.23 -14.66
C GLY A 36 10.77 -33.91 -15.25
N GLN A 37 9.84 -33.42 -14.46
CA GLN A 37 8.53 -32.98 -14.92
C GLN A 37 8.52 -31.45 -15.10
N LYS A 38 8.00 -30.98 -16.24
CA LYS A 38 7.85 -29.55 -16.49
C LYS A 38 6.78 -28.98 -15.55
N VAL A 39 7.14 -27.91 -14.85
CA VAL A 39 6.25 -27.16 -13.94
C VAL A 39 6.13 -25.73 -14.45
N GLU A 40 4.92 -25.21 -14.44
CA GLU A 40 4.66 -23.84 -14.83
C GLU A 40 4.77 -22.94 -13.60
N PHE A 41 5.87 -22.19 -13.52
CA PHE A 41 6.10 -21.16 -12.49
C PHE A 41 6.07 -19.78 -13.10
N GLU A 42 5.56 -18.81 -12.35
CA GLU A 42 5.81 -17.40 -12.63
C GLU A 42 7.25 -17.07 -12.21
N ALA A 43 8.15 -17.03 -13.19
CA ALA A 43 9.56 -16.78 -12.94
C ALA A 43 10.01 -15.45 -13.54
N TYR A 44 10.94 -14.80 -12.85
CA TYR A 44 11.55 -13.54 -13.28
C TYR A 44 13.07 -13.71 -13.44
N MET A 45 13.59 -13.15 -14.51
CA MET A 45 15.03 -13.05 -14.76
C MET A 45 15.56 -11.76 -14.13
N ILE A 46 16.48 -11.89 -13.17
CA ILE A 46 17.18 -10.77 -12.51
C ILE A 46 18.67 -11.06 -12.55
N HIS A 47 19.47 -10.20 -13.18
CA HIS A 47 20.91 -10.38 -13.33
C HIS A 47 21.31 -11.76 -13.89
N GLY A 48 20.53 -12.30 -14.84
CA GLY A 48 20.81 -13.59 -15.46
C GLY A 48 20.37 -14.80 -14.63
N ASN A 49 19.74 -14.63 -13.48
CA ASN A 49 19.24 -15.70 -12.63
C ASN A 49 17.71 -15.72 -12.61
N ASN A 50 17.13 -16.91 -12.54
CA ASN A 50 15.70 -17.09 -12.38
C ASN A 50 15.31 -16.95 -10.90
N PHE A 51 14.28 -16.13 -10.65
CA PHE A 51 13.65 -15.95 -9.35
C PHE A 51 12.22 -16.49 -9.43
N VAL A 52 11.88 -17.36 -8.52
CA VAL A 52 10.57 -18.01 -8.42
C VAL A 52 10.04 -17.80 -7.00
N LYS A 53 8.74 -17.74 -6.83
CA LYS A 53 8.14 -17.66 -5.48
C LYS A 53 8.51 -18.90 -4.67
N LEU A 54 9.01 -18.69 -3.45
CA LEU A 54 9.39 -19.80 -2.56
C LEU A 54 8.24 -20.77 -2.30
N ARG A 55 7.01 -20.29 -2.18
CA ARG A 55 5.83 -21.14 -1.95
C ARG A 55 5.50 -22.02 -3.14
N ASP A 56 5.65 -21.54 -4.34
CA ASP A 56 5.42 -22.34 -5.55
C ASP A 56 6.43 -23.50 -5.62
N ILE A 57 7.68 -23.24 -5.22
CA ILE A 57 8.69 -24.30 -5.11
C ILE A 57 8.36 -25.25 -3.96
N ALA A 58 7.92 -24.72 -2.79
CA ALA A 58 7.56 -25.52 -1.65
C ALA A 58 6.43 -26.50 -1.97
N GLU A 59 5.42 -26.05 -2.71
CA GLU A 59 4.33 -26.89 -3.20
C GLU A 59 4.83 -27.97 -4.18
N ALA A 60 5.65 -27.59 -5.16
CA ALA A 60 6.12 -28.49 -6.19
C ALA A 60 7.08 -29.58 -5.69
N VAL A 61 7.80 -29.32 -4.60
CA VAL A 61 8.82 -30.21 -4.00
C VAL A 61 8.33 -30.83 -2.69
N ASP A 62 7.21 -30.37 -2.15
CA ASP A 62 6.57 -30.82 -0.91
C ASP A 62 7.43 -30.60 0.35
N PHE A 63 7.68 -29.33 0.68
CA PHE A 63 8.28 -28.95 1.97
C PHE A 63 7.50 -27.81 2.63
N GLY A 64 7.64 -27.67 3.96
CA GLY A 64 7.03 -26.60 4.73
C GLY A 64 7.67 -25.24 4.45
N ALA A 65 6.88 -24.22 4.13
CA ALA A 65 7.31 -22.83 4.01
C ALA A 65 6.27 -21.93 4.68
N THR A 66 6.61 -21.32 5.81
CA THR A 66 5.71 -20.48 6.60
C THR A 66 6.32 -19.11 6.83
N TYR A 67 5.44 -18.11 7.03
CA TYR A 67 5.84 -16.77 7.42
C TYR A 67 5.33 -16.42 8.81
N ASP A 68 6.24 -16.03 9.70
CA ASP A 68 5.90 -15.52 11.02
C ASP A 68 5.89 -14.00 11.02
N ALA A 69 4.69 -13.42 11.09
CA ALA A 69 4.50 -11.98 11.09
C ALA A 69 5.00 -11.31 12.39
N ALA A 70 5.04 -12.05 13.51
CA ALA A 70 5.48 -11.50 14.79
C ALA A 70 7.00 -11.25 14.81
N THR A 71 7.74 -12.09 14.14
CA THR A 71 9.21 -12.00 14.03
C THR A 71 9.69 -11.50 12.67
N ASN A 72 8.76 -11.25 11.73
CA ASN A 72 9.06 -10.91 10.33
C ASN A 72 10.05 -11.89 9.70
N SER A 73 9.83 -13.19 9.88
CA SER A 73 10.75 -14.23 9.40
C SER A 73 10.04 -15.28 8.55
N VAL A 74 10.78 -15.82 7.59
CA VAL A 74 10.37 -16.96 6.77
C VAL A 74 11.04 -18.22 7.34
N HIS A 75 10.23 -19.24 7.60
CA HIS A 75 10.69 -20.53 8.07
C HIS A 75 10.54 -21.56 6.97
N ILE A 76 11.62 -22.32 6.70
CA ILE A 76 11.64 -23.44 5.75
C ILE A 76 11.90 -24.71 6.58
N ASP A 77 11.00 -25.67 6.49
CA ASP A 77 11.15 -26.99 7.10
C ASP A 77 11.08 -28.06 5.99
N THR A 78 12.23 -28.62 5.66
CA THR A 78 12.34 -29.65 4.62
C THR A 78 11.82 -31.02 5.05
N ASN A 79 11.46 -31.19 6.33
CA ASN A 79 10.85 -32.42 6.86
C ASN A 79 9.34 -32.32 7.04
N ALA A 80 8.77 -31.13 6.91
CA ALA A 80 7.34 -30.91 6.90
C ALA A 80 6.81 -30.98 5.47
N HIS A 81 5.59 -31.50 5.31
CA HIS A 81 4.88 -31.41 4.04
C HIS A 81 4.42 -29.99 3.77
N TYR A 82 4.36 -29.60 2.49
CA TYR A 82 3.73 -28.36 2.09
C TYR A 82 2.29 -28.36 2.62
N GLN A 83 1.99 -27.38 3.42
CA GLN A 83 0.63 -27.07 3.79
C GLN A 83 0.31 -25.75 3.11
N GLU A 84 -0.69 -25.76 2.25
CA GLU A 84 -1.28 -24.52 1.82
C GLU A 84 -1.73 -23.79 3.09
N GLU A 85 -0.91 -22.82 3.54
CA GLU A 85 -1.39 -21.92 4.59
C GLU A 85 -2.74 -21.45 4.09
N VAL A 86 -3.78 -21.72 4.90
CA VAL A 86 -5.08 -21.08 4.69
C VAL A 86 -4.73 -19.61 4.58
N LYS A 87 -4.63 -19.14 3.34
CA LYS A 87 -4.24 -17.77 3.01
C LYS A 87 -4.93 -16.88 4.01
N GLN A 88 -4.17 -16.28 4.93
CA GLN A 88 -4.51 -14.92 5.29
C GLN A 88 -4.47 -14.23 3.94
N THR A 89 -5.65 -14.10 3.38
CA THR A 89 -5.93 -13.65 2.05
C THR A 89 -5.05 -12.45 1.71
N GLU A 90 -3.96 -12.68 0.90
CA GLU A 90 -3.73 -11.70 -0.13
C GLU A 90 -5.10 -11.50 -0.76
N PRO A 91 -5.57 -10.26 -0.96
CA PRO A 91 -6.87 -10.06 -1.55
C PRO A 91 -6.90 -10.88 -2.82
N THR A 92 -7.59 -11.99 -2.76
CA THR A 92 -7.78 -12.96 -3.81
C THR A 92 -8.08 -12.16 -5.07
N LYS A 93 -7.35 -12.40 -6.17
CA LYS A 93 -7.91 -12.15 -7.49
C LYS A 93 -9.15 -13.03 -7.61
N THR A 94 -10.15 -12.68 -6.88
CA THR A 94 -11.51 -13.15 -7.06
C THR A 94 -11.91 -12.62 -8.44
N SER A 95 -12.38 -13.48 -9.31
CA SER A 95 -13.27 -13.11 -10.43
C SER A 95 -14.12 -11.94 -10.01
N PRO A 96 -14.42 -10.96 -10.87
CA PRO A 96 -14.92 -9.67 -10.46
C PRO A 96 -16.14 -9.83 -9.55
N SER A 97 -15.91 -10.00 -8.26
CA SER A 97 -16.91 -9.71 -7.25
C SER A 97 -17.19 -8.22 -7.45
N VAL A 98 -18.41 -7.89 -7.74
CA VAL A 98 -18.87 -6.51 -7.87
C VAL A 98 -18.29 -5.75 -6.69
N LEU A 99 -17.37 -4.81 -6.94
CA LEU A 99 -16.84 -3.95 -5.89
C LEU A 99 -18.00 -3.16 -5.32
N THR A 100 -18.40 -3.48 -4.11
CA THR A 100 -19.43 -2.72 -3.39
C THR A 100 -18.75 -1.70 -2.49
N GLU A 101 -19.48 -0.64 -2.13
CA GLU A 101 -18.98 0.38 -1.20
C GLU A 101 -18.57 -0.27 0.13
N GLU A 102 -19.31 -1.27 0.60
CA GLU A 102 -19.02 -2.01 1.83
C GLU A 102 -17.71 -2.78 1.73
N SER A 103 -17.44 -3.44 0.59
CA SER A 103 -16.19 -4.19 0.39
C SER A 103 -14.99 -3.26 0.32
N VAL A 104 -15.11 -2.11 -0.35
CA VAL A 104 -14.08 -1.06 -0.40
C VAL A 104 -13.81 -0.51 1.00
N GLN A 105 -14.87 -0.15 1.74
CA GLN A 105 -14.73 0.33 3.11
C GLN A 105 -14.05 -0.69 4.03
N ALA A 106 -14.47 -1.95 3.95
CA ALA A 106 -13.91 -3.03 4.77
C ALA A 106 -12.41 -3.21 4.50
N THR A 107 -12.02 -3.23 3.22
CA THR A 107 -10.63 -3.37 2.81
C THR A 107 -9.77 -2.21 3.30
N ILE A 108 -10.21 -0.96 3.11
CA ILE A 108 -9.44 0.20 3.58
C ILE A 108 -9.38 0.21 5.10
N ARG A 109 -10.48 -0.13 5.81
CA ARG A 109 -10.49 -0.16 7.28
C ARG A 109 -9.57 -1.23 7.87
N ALA A 110 -9.40 -2.37 7.18
CA ALA A 110 -8.47 -3.42 7.60
C ALA A 110 -7.00 -2.94 7.63
N LEU A 111 -6.64 -1.94 6.83
CA LEU A 111 -5.32 -1.31 6.90
C LEU A 111 -5.06 -0.64 8.25
N ARG A 112 -6.08 -0.34 9.04
CA ARG A 112 -5.92 0.26 10.37
C ARG A 112 -5.26 -0.69 11.37
N ASP A 113 -5.42 -1.99 11.20
CA ASP A 113 -4.77 -3.00 12.05
C ASP A 113 -3.27 -3.08 11.75
N ILE A 114 -2.90 -2.86 10.48
CA ILE A 114 -1.50 -2.82 10.03
C ILE A 114 -0.89 -1.43 10.34
N TYR A 115 -1.65 -0.37 10.11
CA TYR A 115 -1.22 1.02 10.24
C TYR A 115 -2.14 1.78 11.21
N PRO A 116 -2.08 1.53 12.52
CA PRO A 116 -2.85 2.29 13.49
C PRO A 116 -2.51 3.78 13.48
N THR A 117 -3.36 4.61 14.06
CA THR A 117 -3.13 6.06 14.13
C THR A 117 -1.74 6.38 14.70
N ASN A 118 -1.02 7.26 14.04
CA ASN A 118 0.37 7.66 14.29
C ASN A 118 1.44 6.62 13.94
N SER A 119 1.08 5.46 13.39
CA SER A 119 2.08 4.55 12.81
C SER A 119 2.59 5.06 11.47
N CYS A 120 3.86 4.81 11.19
CA CYS A 120 4.46 5.13 9.90
C CYS A 120 4.09 4.04 8.89
N TYR A 121 3.63 4.41 7.68
CA TYR A 121 3.37 3.45 6.60
C TYR A 121 4.59 3.21 5.71
N GLY A 122 5.74 3.79 6.06
CA GLY A 122 6.98 3.78 5.32
C GLY A 122 7.28 5.15 4.69
N ASP A 123 8.51 5.31 4.23
CA ASP A 123 8.95 6.58 3.64
C ASP A 123 8.57 6.70 2.16
N PHE A 124 8.17 5.57 1.56
CA PHE A 124 7.95 5.50 0.13
C PHE A 124 7.00 4.35 -0.22
N TYR A 125 5.89 4.68 -0.89
CA TYR A 125 4.99 3.69 -1.46
C TYR A 125 4.88 3.88 -2.98
N ARG A 126 5.28 2.88 -3.75
CA ARG A 126 5.05 2.83 -5.19
C ARG A 126 3.79 2.05 -5.50
N SER A 127 2.86 2.72 -6.15
CA SER A 127 1.67 2.09 -6.69
C SER A 127 2.00 1.17 -7.86
N TYR A 128 1.23 0.12 -8.02
CA TYR A 128 1.20 -0.70 -9.24
C TYR A 128 0.81 0.10 -10.48
N SER A 129 0.05 1.18 -10.33
CA SER A 129 -0.43 2.05 -11.39
C SER A 129 0.35 3.36 -11.53
N ASN A 130 1.51 3.51 -10.89
CA ASN A 130 2.28 4.77 -10.79
C ASN A 130 1.57 5.91 -10.05
N GLY A 131 0.53 5.60 -9.31
CA GLY A 131 -0.30 6.58 -8.60
C GLY A 131 -1.17 7.44 -9.51
N PRO A 132 -2.23 8.02 -8.97
CA PRO A 132 -3.09 8.88 -9.73
C PRO A 132 -2.34 10.16 -10.15
N TYR A 133 -2.29 10.42 -11.46
CA TYR A 133 -1.78 11.68 -12.04
C TYR A 133 -0.36 12.08 -11.62
N GLY A 134 0.55 11.11 -11.46
CA GLY A 134 1.94 11.40 -11.12
C GLY A 134 2.12 11.97 -9.71
N MET A 135 1.22 11.64 -8.79
CA MET A 135 1.40 11.99 -7.38
C MET A 135 2.68 11.38 -6.82
N ALA A 136 3.35 12.13 -5.95
CA ALA A 136 4.54 11.65 -5.27
C ALA A 136 4.21 10.40 -4.45
N PRO A 137 5.11 9.39 -4.40
CA PRO A 137 4.88 8.16 -3.64
C PRO A 137 5.07 8.33 -2.13
N THR A 138 5.01 9.54 -1.62
CA THR A 138 5.28 9.91 -0.23
C THR A 138 4.13 10.69 0.39
N HIS A 139 4.14 10.87 1.70
CA HIS A 139 3.20 11.70 2.45
C HIS A 139 1.72 11.32 2.21
N CYS A 140 0.85 12.30 2.08
CA CYS A 140 -0.57 12.08 1.85
C CYS A 140 -0.87 11.32 0.55
N ALA A 141 -0.11 11.61 -0.51
CA ALA A 141 -0.27 10.96 -1.81
C ALA A 141 0.14 9.48 -1.78
N GLY A 142 1.27 9.15 -1.15
CA GLY A 142 1.70 7.76 -0.97
C GLY A 142 0.69 6.95 -0.15
N TRP A 143 0.16 7.51 0.93
CA TRP A 143 -0.88 6.88 1.73
C TRP A 143 -2.16 6.64 0.95
N ALA A 144 -2.63 7.65 0.23
CA ALA A 144 -3.82 7.54 -0.61
C ALA A 144 -3.69 6.46 -1.67
N THR A 145 -2.51 6.37 -2.30
CA THR A 145 -2.20 5.34 -3.29
C THR A 145 -2.19 3.94 -2.66
N LEU A 146 -1.59 3.78 -1.47
CA LEU A 146 -1.61 2.50 -0.73
C LEU A 146 -3.04 2.04 -0.44
N CYS A 147 -3.89 2.94 0.07
CA CYS A 147 -5.28 2.63 0.35
C CYS A 147 -6.05 2.24 -0.93
N SER A 148 -5.78 2.96 -2.01
CA SER A 148 -6.42 2.68 -3.29
C SER A 148 -5.99 1.36 -3.90
N ASP A 149 -4.69 1.06 -3.90
CA ASP A 149 -4.19 -0.22 -4.43
C ASP A 149 -4.73 -1.39 -3.61
N ALA A 150 -4.87 -1.23 -2.29
CA ALA A 150 -5.49 -2.24 -1.45
C ALA A 150 -6.97 -2.49 -1.83
N ALA A 151 -7.73 -1.44 -2.11
CA ALA A 151 -9.16 -1.54 -2.39
C ALA A 151 -9.48 -1.92 -3.84
N PHE A 152 -8.70 -1.42 -4.80
CA PHE A 152 -9.01 -1.50 -6.23
C PHE A 152 -7.94 -2.21 -7.06
N GLY A 153 -6.77 -2.49 -6.49
CA GLY A 153 -5.65 -3.11 -7.22
C GLY A 153 -5.20 -2.25 -8.39
N GLY A 154 -5.06 -2.88 -9.56
CA GLY A 154 -4.61 -2.22 -10.79
C GLY A 154 -5.70 -1.55 -11.62
N LEU A 155 -6.88 -1.25 -11.05
CA LEU A 155 -7.94 -0.57 -11.78
C LEU A 155 -7.50 0.84 -12.21
N PRO A 156 -7.89 1.29 -13.43
CA PRO A 156 -7.49 2.59 -13.93
C PRO A 156 -8.17 3.72 -13.13
N TRP A 157 -7.40 4.77 -12.88
CA TRP A 157 -7.89 5.97 -12.23
C TRP A 157 -8.73 6.84 -13.16
N ARG A 158 -9.75 7.45 -12.60
CA ARG A 158 -10.55 8.47 -13.27
C ARG A 158 -10.54 9.75 -12.45
N ARG A 159 -10.12 10.84 -13.07
CA ARG A 159 -10.26 12.17 -12.46
C ARG A 159 -11.65 12.73 -12.77
N VAL A 160 -12.31 13.21 -11.73
CA VAL A 160 -13.56 13.97 -11.82
C VAL A 160 -13.25 15.40 -11.39
N ASN A 161 -13.47 16.36 -12.30
CA ASN A 161 -13.34 17.78 -11.98
C ASN A 161 -14.71 18.29 -11.52
N ASN A 162 -14.73 19.03 -10.43
CA ASN A 162 -15.95 19.59 -9.82
C ASN A 162 -17.03 18.50 -9.57
N PRO A 163 -16.72 17.45 -8.79
CA PRO A 163 -17.70 16.44 -8.45
C PRO A 163 -18.82 17.07 -7.61
N SER A 164 -20.05 16.61 -7.80
CA SER A 164 -21.12 16.94 -6.86
C SER A 164 -20.89 16.16 -5.55
N TRP A 165 -21.48 16.66 -4.44
CA TRP A 165 -21.46 15.90 -3.19
C TRP A 165 -22.00 14.48 -3.36
N GLU A 166 -22.99 14.32 -4.20
CA GLU A 166 -23.65 13.04 -4.45
C GLU A 166 -22.77 12.03 -5.21
N ASP A 167 -21.73 12.50 -5.89
CA ASP A 167 -20.80 11.65 -6.64
C ASP A 167 -19.76 10.98 -5.73
N ILE A 168 -19.51 11.52 -4.53
CA ILE A 168 -18.49 11.04 -3.62
C ILE A 168 -18.88 9.68 -3.04
N ARG A 169 -17.92 8.73 -3.09
CA ARG A 169 -18.07 7.34 -2.60
C ARG A 169 -16.92 6.95 -1.70
N PRO A 170 -17.11 5.96 -0.82
CA PRO A 170 -16.02 5.30 -0.11
C PRO A 170 -14.93 4.80 -1.07
N GLY A 171 -13.68 5.08 -0.73
CA GLY A 171 -12.52 4.78 -1.57
C GLY A 171 -12.10 5.91 -2.49
N ASP A 172 -12.93 6.93 -2.70
CA ASP A 172 -12.55 8.10 -3.48
C ASP A 172 -11.42 8.87 -2.80
N LEU A 173 -10.57 9.46 -3.64
CA LEU A 173 -9.51 10.37 -3.21
C LEU A 173 -9.96 11.80 -3.45
N ILE A 174 -10.06 12.56 -2.38
CA ILE A 174 -10.34 14.00 -2.45
C ILE A 174 -9.01 14.73 -2.37
N ARG A 175 -8.68 15.50 -3.40
CA ARG A 175 -7.53 16.40 -3.41
C ARG A 175 -8.01 17.84 -3.32
N TYR A 176 -7.39 18.59 -2.45
CA TYR A 176 -7.57 20.04 -2.31
C TYR A 176 -6.23 20.71 -2.05
N ASP A 177 -6.15 22.00 -2.33
CA ASP A 177 -4.97 22.81 -2.05
C ASP A 177 -5.13 23.52 -0.71
N ASN A 178 -4.07 23.56 0.07
CA ASN A 178 -3.98 24.26 1.34
C ASN A 178 -2.74 25.16 1.39
N ALA A 179 -2.56 25.92 2.47
CA ALA A 179 -1.42 26.84 2.62
C ALA A 179 -0.04 26.16 2.52
N SER A 180 0.03 24.84 2.71
CA SER A 180 1.27 24.05 2.64
C SER A 180 1.43 23.33 1.28
N GLY A 181 0.52 23.54 0.35
CA GLY A 181 0.44 22.83 -0.93
C GLY A 181 -0.77 21.89 -1.03
N GLY A 182 -0.77 20.98 -2.00
CA GLY A 182 -1.86 20.02 -2.17
C GLY A 182 -1.92 18.97 -1.07
N HIS A 183 -3.12 18.62 -0.66
CA HIS A 183 -3.38 17.51 0.26
C HIS A 183 -4.35 16.51 -0.35
N VAL A 184 -4.20 15.23 0.02
CA VAL A 184 -5.06 14.14 -0.45
C VAL A 184 -5.56 13.34 0.74
N VAL A 185 -6.86 13.07 0.75
CA VAL A 185 -7.52 12.22 1.75
C VAL A 185 -8.31 11.12 1.07
N VAL A 186 -8.50 10.00 1.77
CA VAL A 186 -9.26 8.85 1.27
C VAL A 186 -10.58 8.76 2.02
N VAL A 187 -11.69 8.72 1.28
CA VAL A 187 -13.02 8.64 1.86
C VAL A 187 -13.27 7.25 2.44
N LEU A 188 -13.62 7.20 3.72
CA LEU A 188 -14.04 5.97 4.42
C LEU A 188 -15.56 5.86 4.50
N GLU A 189 -16.25 6.98 4.67
CA GLU A 189 -17.68 7.04 4.91
C GLU A 189 -18.20 8.42 4.49
N LYS A 190 -19.37 8.47 3.92
CA LYS A 190 -20.06 9.71 3.58
C LYS A 190 -21.42 9.78 4.30
N THR A 191 -21.72 10.94 4.83
CA THR A 191 -23.04 11.31 5.36
C THR A 191 -23.56 12.51 4.56
N ASP A 192 -24.71 13.05 4.91
CA ASP A 192 -25.23 14.27 4.28
C ASP A 192 -24.44 15.52 4.65
N GLU A 193 -23.69 15.48 5.77
CA GLU A 193 -23.00 16.66 6.34
C GLU A 193 -21.49 16.61 6.17
N TYR A 194 -20.87 15.42 6.17
CA TYR A 194 -19.42 15.26 6.14
C TYR A 194 -18.99 13.93 5.51
N VAL A 195 -17.76 13.91 5.05
CA VAL A 195 -17.03 12.68 4.79
C VAL A 195 -16.09 12.37 5.96
N LYS A 196 -16.00 11.10 6.34
CA LYS A 196 -14.99 10.59 7.25
C LYS A 196 -13.85 10.01 6.43
N VAL A 197 -12.61 10.32 6.77
CA VAL A 197 -11.46 9.99 5.95
C VAL A 197 -10.34 9.30 6.71
N THR A 198 -9.45 8.68 5.95
CA THR A 198 -8.07 8.39 6.37
C THR A 198 -7.10 9.21 5.54
N GLU A 199 -6.01 9.62 6.15
CA GLU A 199 -5.02 10.50 5.54
C GLU A 199 -3.63 10.26 6.12
N SER A 200 -2.60 10.83 5.53
CA SER A 200 -1.26 10.93 6.11
C SER A 200 -0.72 12.35 6.00
N GLY A 201 0.01 12.78 7.01
CA GLY A 201 0.69 14.07 7.00
C GLY A 201 2.12 13.99 6.46
N THR A 202 2.87 15.08 6.63
CA THR A 202 4.26 15.25 6.16
C THR A 202 5.26 14.27 6.80
N ASN A 203 4.88 13.60 7.87
CA ASN A 203 5.70 12.62 8.59
C ASN A 203 5.36 11.16 8.24
N ASN A 204 4.64 10.90 7.16
CA ASN A 204 4.21 9.58 6.70
C ASN A 204 3.41 8.77 7.76
N LYS A 205 2.73 9.46 8.67
CA LYS A 205 1.94 8.81 9.71
C LYS A 205 0.47 8.74 9.33
N ALA A 206 -0.08 7.53 9.42
CA ALA A 206 -1.50 7.28 9.19
C ALA A 206 -2.36 7.99 10.24
N ARG A 207 -3.46 8.56 9.78
CA ARG A 207 -4.52 9.17 10.60
C ARG A 207 -5.86 8.62 10.17
N TRP A 208 -6.71 8.32 11.12
CA TRP A 208 -8.01 7.70 10.89
C TRP A 208 -9.13 8.51 11.51
N GLY A 209 -10.22 8.68 10.77
CA GLY A 209 -11.47 9.26 11.28
C GLY A 209 -11.51 10.78 11.25
N GLY A 210 -10.64 11.45 10.49
CA GLY A 210 -10.78 12.87 10.19
C GLY A 210 -12.12 13.15 9.54
N LYS A 211 -12.72 14.32 9.80
CA LYS A 211 -13.99 14.75 9.20
C LYS A 211 -13.79 15.99 8.37
N TYR A 212 -14.28 15.96 7.14
CA TYR A 212 -14.33 17.10 6.24
C TYR A 212 -15.79 17.40 5.94
N PHE A 213 -16.24 18.55 6.36
CA PHE A 213 -17.64 18.94 6.24
C PHE A 213 -17.97 19.35 4.81
N ARG A 214 -19.19 19.05 4.38
CA ARG A 214 -19.71 19.34 3.04
C ARG A 214 -19.51 20.79 2.66
N TRP A 215 -19.95 21.73 3.48
CA TRP A 215 -19.83 23.16 3.23
C TRP A 215 -18.39 23.60 2.97
N TRP A 216 -17.43 23.02 3.70
CA TRP A 216 -16.03 23.35 3.55
C TRP A 216 -15.44 22.78 2.25
N LEU A 217 -15.83 21.56 1.85
CA LEU A 217 -15.38 20.93 0.61
C LEU A 217 -15.96 21.62 -0.62
N GLU A 218 -17.21 22.09 -0.56
CA GLU A 218 -17.87 22.84 -1.64
C GLU A 218 -17.28 24.25 -1.84
N GLU A 219 -16.58 24.80 -0.85
CA GLU A 219 -15.87 26.08 -0.94
C GLU A 219 -14.44 25.95 -1.49
N GLN A 220 -13.92 24.72 -1.67
CA GLN A 220 -12.59 24.53 -2.24
C GLN A 220 -12.60 24.83 -3.77
N PRO A 221 -11.56 25.53 -4.29
CA PRO A 221 -11.48 25.89 -5.71
C PRO A 221 -11.25 24.69 -6.64
#